data_6e29a0b1e3fb703da9a9223f8daf1cd6
#
_entry.id   6e29a0b1e3fb703da9a9223f8daf1cd6
#
_cell.length_a   1.000
_cell.length_b   1.000
_cell.length_c   1.000
_cell.angle_alpha   90.00
_cell.angle_beta   90.00
_cell.angle_gamma   90.00
#
_symmetry.space_group_name_H-M   'P 1'
#
loop_
_entity.id
_entity.type
_entity.pdbx_description
1 polymer ?
#
loop_
_entity_poly.entity_id
_entity_poly.type
_entity_poly.pdbx_seq_one_letter_code
_entity_poly.pdbx_strand_id
1 'polypeptide(L)'
;MCIRDSGDAGLDLYVLEDLHFSPGETKPIKLGISCQPENDTAYYLFPRSSISKTPLRMSNSIGLIDGGYRGEIMAMCDNIKTIEYKVEKGQRLFQLVAADSSPIHYELVEELNETTRGSGGFGSTGK
;
A
#
# COMPACT_ATOMS: atom_id res chain seq x y z
N MET A 1 0.12 16.25 -1.42
CA MET A 1 0.71 15.38 -0.39
C MET A 1 1.87 16.09 0.29
N CYS A 2 1.90 16.07 1.61
CA CYS A 2 3.00 16.64 2.36
C CYS A 2 4.03 15.57 2.66
N ILE A 3 5.27 15.85 2.32
CA ILE A 3 6.36 14.98 2.70
C ILE A 3 6.84 15.44 4.06
N ARG A 4 7.02 14.49 4.95
CA ARG A 4 7.63 14.79 6.23
C ARG A 4 9.09 14.42 6.16
N ASP A 5 9.92 15.39 6.45
CA ASP A 5 11.34 15.18 6.51
C ASP A 5 11.78 15.20 7.96
N SER A 6 11.05 14.46 8.78
CA SER A 6 11.19 14.51 10.22
C SER A 6 11.77 13.23 10.80
N GLY A 7 12.24 12.31 9.95
CA GLY A 7 12.76 11.04 10.42
C GLY A 7 11.72 9.97 10.63
N ASP A 8 10.46 10.23 10.25
CA ASP A 8 9.43 9.20 10.30
C ASP A 8 9.78 8.08 9.32
N ALA A 9 9.65 6.84 9.75
CA ALA A 9 9.98 5.69 8.91
C ALA A 9 8.97 5.48 7.78
N GLY A 10 7.70 5.77 8.02
CA GLY A 10 6.64 5.49 7.06
C GLY A 10 6.27 6.69 6.20
N LEU A 11 5.99 6.41 4.92
CA LEU A 11 5.43 7.39 4.01
C LEU A 11 3.94 7.10 3.87
N ASP A 12 3.09 8.02 4.32
CA ASP A 12 1.64 7.85 4.30
C ASP A 12 1.11 7.78 2.87
N LEU A 13 0.18 6.87 2.65
CA LEU A 13 -0.55 6.76 1.39
C LEU A 13 -2.03 7.07 1.63
N TYR A 14 -2.67 7.57 0.58
CA TYR A 14 -4.06 8.00 0.65
C TYR A 14 -4.94 7.04 -0.15
N VAL A 15 -6.10 6.71 0.43
CA VAL A 15 -7.11 5.92 -0.28
C VAL A 15 -7.58 6.72 -1.50
N LEU A 16 -7.61 6.07 -2.67
CA LEU A 16 -7.87 6.73 -3.94
C LEU A 16 -9.35 7.05 -4.14
N GLU A 17 -10.25 6.17 -3.68
CA GLU A 17 -11.68 6.32 -3.89
C GLU A 17 -12.46 5.64 -2.77
N ASP A 18 -13.72 6.03 -2.62
CA ASP A 18 -14.61 5.39 -1.65
C ASP A 18 -14.79 3.92 -2.00
N LEU A 19 -14.85 3.08 -0.97
CA LEU A 19 -15.00 1.64 -1.18
C LEU A 19 -15.78 1.03 -0.02
N HIS A 20 -16.84 0.30 -0.34
CA HIS A 20 -17.70 -0.34 0.65
C HIS A 20 -17.23 -1.77 0.93
N PHE A 21 -17.22 -2.15 2.20
CA PHE A 21 -16.92 -3.52 2.63
C PHE A 21 -18.11 -4.06 3.41
N SER A 22 -18.64 -5.18 2.93
CA SER A 22 -19.61 -5.96 3.70
C SER A 22 -18.88 -6.82 4.72
N PRO A 23 -19.55 -7.27 5.80
CA PRO A 23 -18.91 -8.16 6.77
C PRO A 23 -18.31 -9.39 6.09
N GLY A 24 -17.06 -9.70 6.41
CA GLY A 24 -16.35 -10.85 5.84
C GLY A 24 -15.82 -10.67 4.44
N GLU A 25 -16.04 -9.52 3.83
CA GLU A 25 -15.61 -9.28 2.46
C GLU A 25 -14.13 -8.95 2.38
N THR A 26 -13.46 -9.48 1.35
CA THR A 26 -12.06 -9.21 1.05
C THR A 26 -11.95 -8.54 -0.30
N LYS A 27 -11.29 -7.40 -0.37
CA LYS A 27 -11.02 -6.76 -1.66
C LYS A 27 -9.88 -5.76 -1.57
N PRO A 28 -9.31 -5.38 -2.72
CA PRO A 28 -8.18 -4.45 -2.73
C PRO A 28 -8.63 -3.01 -2.54
N ILE A 29 -7.86 -2.26 -1.78
CA ILE A 29 -7.99 -0.81 -1.66
C ILE A 29 -6.89 -0.21 -2.52
N LYS A 30 -7.26 0.54 -3.54
CA LYS A 30 -6.32 1.19 -4.44
C LYS A 30 -5.72 2.41 -3.78
N LEU A 31 -4.41 2.58 -3.94
CA LEU A 31 -3.69 3.69 -3.35
C LEU A 31 -3.16 4.67 -4.39
N GLY A 32 -3.35 4.37 -5.68
CA GLY A 32 -3.17 5.35 -6.76
C GLY A 32 -1.74 5.69 -7.12
N ILE A 33 -0.78 4.88 -6.72
CA ILE A 33 0.63 5.14 -7.04
C ILE A 33 1.32 3.89 -7.52
N SER A 34 2.37 4.09 -8.29
CA SER A 34 3.33 3.05 -8.66
C SER A 34 4.70 3.57 -8.27
N CYS A 35 5.59 2.67 -7.88
CA CYS A 35 6.88 3.09 -7.35
C CYS A 35 8.04 2.39 -8.04
N GLN A 36 9.15 3.09 -8.08
CA GLN A 36 10.42 2.52 -8.51
C GLN A 36 11.44 2.84 -7.42
N PRO A 37 11.82 1.84 -6.61
CA PRO A 37 12.82 2.08 -5.57
C PRO A 37 14.22 2.18 -6.17
N GLU A 38 15.08 2.88 -5.47
CA GLU A 38 16.48 2.99 -5.84
C GLU A 38 17.13 1.60 -5.78
N ASN A 39 17.90 1.25 -6.80
CA ASN A 39 18.58 -0.05 -6.92
C ASN A 39 17.61 -1.24 -6.88
N ASP A 40 16.34 -1.01 -7.21
CA ASP A 40 15.31 -2.06 -7.22
C ASP A 40 15.26 -2.86 -5.92
N THR A 41 15.46 -2.17 -4.79
CA THR A 41 15.39 -2.79 -3.47
C THR A 41 13.93 -2.99 -3.06
N ALA A 42 13.60 -4.16 -2.53
CA ALA A 42 12.26 -4.43 -2.03
C ALA A 42 11.89 -3.46 -0.90
N TYR A 43 10.60 -3.25 -0.70
CA TYR A 43 10.09 -2.39 0.35
C TYR A 43 8.75 -2.95 0.84
N TYR A 44 8.15 -2.30 1.83
CA TYR A 44 6.97 -2.84 2.50
C TYR A 44 5.79 -1.90 2.44
N LEU A 45 4.61 -2.48 2.39
CA LEU A 45 3.36 -1.79 2.62
C LEU A 45 2.85 -2.22 3.99
N PHE A 46 2.76 -1.28 4.93
CA PHE A 46 2.31 -1.53 6.29
C PHE A 46 0.96 -0.88 6.50
N PRO A 47 0.10 -1.46 7.34
CA PRO A 47 -1.04 -0.70 7.84
C PRO A 47 -0.53 0.35 8.82
N ARG A 48 -1.23 1.48 8.89
CA ARG A 48 -0.99 2.46 9.94
C ARG A 48 -1.75 2.05 11.19
N SER A 49 -1.30 2.54 12.34
CA SER A 49 -1.99 2.22 13.60
C SER A 49 -3.46 2.61 13.59
N SER A 50 -3.83 3.63 12.81
CA SER A 50 -5.22 4.08 12.71
C SER A 50 -6.16 3.02 12.12
N ILE A 51 -5.62 1.99 11.46
CA ILE A 51 -6.49 0.92 10.94
C ILE A 51 -7.20 0.18 12.07
N SER A 52 -6.64 0.22 13.28
CA SER A 52 -7.25 -0.41 14.45
C SER A 52 -8.60 0.19 14.82
N LYS A 53 -8.91 1.39 14.33
CA LYS A 53 -10.19 2.05 14.56
C LYS A 53 -11.24 1.65 13.53
N THR A 54 -10.92 0.75 12.62
CA THR A 54 -11.79 0.28 11.56
C THR A 54 -12.03 -1.21 11.73
N PRO A 55 -13.02 -1.80 11.04
CA PRO A 55 -13.20 -3.25 11.06
C PRO A 55 -12.29 -3.97 10.07
N LEU A 56 -11.30 -3.29 9.50
CA LEU A 56 -10.46 -3.85 8.46
C LEU A 56 -9.12 -4.31 9.00
N ARG A 57 -8.53 -5.27 8.29
CA ARG A 57 -7.12 -5.64 8.45
C ARG A 57 -6.58 -5.96 7.06
N MET A 58 -5.26 -5.83 6.90
CA MET A 58 -4.63 -6.32 5.67
C MET A 58 -4.63 -7.84 5.69
N SER A 59 -5.09 -8.44 4.59
CA SER A 59 -5.21 -9.89 4.48
C SER A 59 -3.87 -10.60 4.66
N ASN A 60 -2.80 -9.98 4.19
CA ASN A 60 -1.45 -10.54 4.28
C ASN A 60 -0.62 -9.95 5.43
N SER A 61 -1.24 -9.25 6.35
CA SER A 61 -0.62 -8.57 7.48
C SER A 61 0.33 -7.45 7.06
N ILE A 62 1.35 -7.76 6.30
CA ILE A 62 2.35 -6.84 5.77
C ILE A 62 2.55 -7.19 4.31
N GLY A 63 2.55 -6.18 3.44
CA GLY A 63 2.83 -6.39 2.03
C GLY A 63 4.32 -6.25 1.74
N LEU A 64 4.93 -7.31 1.21
CA LEU A 64 6.29 -7.22 0.68
C LEU A 64 6.18 -6.87 -0.80
N ILE A 65 6.78 -5.78 -1.20
CA ILE A 65 6.74 -5.32 -2.59
C ILE A 65 8.13 -5.50 -3.19
N ASP A 66 8.21 -6.34 -4.21
CA ASP A 66 9.48 -6.59 -4.89
C ASP A 66 9.95 -5.31 -5.59
N GLY A 67 11.27 -5.11 -5.60
CA GLY A 67 11.83 -3.90 -6.18
C GLY A 67 11.53 -3.70 -7.64
N GLY A 68 11.24 -4.78 -8.38
CA GLY A 68 10.91 -4.72 -9.80
C GLY A 68 9.41 -4.54 -10.10
N TYR A 69 8.57 -4.51 -9.09
CA TYR A 69 7.13 -4.33 -9.30
C TYR A 69 6.83 -2.89 -9.72
N ARG A 70 6.13 -2.70 -10.82
CA ARG A 70 5.77 -1.39 -11.37
C ARG A 70 4.27 -1.16 -11.45
N GLY A 71 3.49 -2.08 -10.92
CA GLY A 71 2.04 -1.94 -10.89
C GLY A 71 1.58 -0.97 -9.81
N GLU A 72 0.28 -0.74 -9.79
CA GLU A 72 -0.33 0.11 -8.77
C GLU A 72 -0.22 -0.54 -7.39
N ILE A 73 0.15 0.24 -6.40
CA ILE A 73 0.20 -0.23 -5.01
C ILE A 73 -1.24 -0.32 -4.51
N MET A 74 -1.59 -1.49 -3.99
CA MET A 74 -2.93 -1.76 -3.45
C MET A 74 -2.80 -2.53 -2.16
N ALA A 75 -3.73 -2.30 -1.24
CA ALA A 75 -3.80 -3.04 0.02
C ALA A 75 -4.97 -4.00 -0.02
N MET A 76 -4.71 -5.30 -0.01
CA MET A 76 -5.77 -6.30 0.09
C MET A 76 -6.25 -6.35 1.54
N CYS A 77 -7.54 -6.09 1.76
CA CYS A 77 -8.08 -5.98 3.11
C CYS A 77 -9.31 -6.85 3.30
N ASP A 78 -9.49 -7.31 4.54
CA ASP A 78 -10.67 -8.06 4.97
C ASP A 78 -11.45 -7.23 5.97
N ASN A 79 -12.78 -7.27 5.88
CA ASN A 79 -13.62 -6.79 6.97
C ASN A 79 -13.83 -7.94 7.94
N ILE A 80 -13.19 -7.86 9.11
CA ILE A 80 -13.19 -8.95 10.10
C ILE A 80 -14.26 -8.80 11.17
N LYS A 81 -15.16 -7.84 11.02
CA LYS A 81 -16.23 -7.60 11.97
C LYS A 81 -17.58 -7.92 11.32
N THR A 82 -18.64 -7.72 12.09
CA THR A 82 -20.00 -8.01 11.63
C THR A 82 -20.76 -6.77 11.20
N ILE A 83 -20.06 -5.65 11.01
CA ILE A 83 -20.64 -4.38 10.57
C ILE A 83 -20.13 -4.03 9.18
N GLU A 84 -20.93 -3.31 8.44
CA GLU A 84 -20.50 -2.77 7.16
C GLU A 84 -19.61 -1.56 7.39
N TYR A 85 -18.72 -1.31 6.46
CA TYR A 85 -17.79 -0.20 6.60
C TYR A 85 -17.51 0.43 5.24
N LYS A 86 -17.46 1.75 5.20
CA LYS A 86 -17.08 2.47 4.00
C LYS A 86 -15.73 3.15 4.23
N VAL A 87 -14.76 2.74 3.42
CA VAL A 87 -13.47 3.43 3.37
C VAL A 87 -13.68 4.67 2.51
N GLU A 88 -13.20 5.80 2.95
CA GLU A 88 -13.41 7.06 2.24
C GLU A 88 -12.14 7.53 1.57
N LYS A 89 -12.32 8.11 0.39
CA LYS A 89 -11.24 8.75 -0.35
C LYS A 89 -10.48 9.70 0.56
N GLY A 90 -9.16 9.63 0.52
CA GLY A 90 -8.30 10.51 1.31
C GLY A 90 -7.92 9.99 2.68
N GLN A 91 -8.53 8.89 3.14
CA GLN A 91 -8.11 8.29 4.41
C GLN A 91 -6.67 7.78 4.30
N ARG A 92 -5.95 7.87 5.40
CA ARG A 92 -4.56 7.38 5.48
C ARG A 92 -4.52 6.18 6.40
N LEU A 93 -4.71 5.01 5.82
CA LEU A 93 -4.72 3.75 6.56
C LEU A 93 -3.45 2.93 6.34
N PHE A 94 -2.62 3.33 5.38
CA PHE A 94 -1.46 2.56 4.95
C PHE A 94 -0.25 3.46 4.78
N GLN A 95 0.93 2.83 4.81
CA GLN A 95 2.20 3.54 4.65
C GLN A 95 3.22 2.64 3.97
N LEU A 96 4.12 3.25 3.21
CA LEU A 96 5.26 2.53 2.65
C LEU A 96 6.43 2.67 3.61
N VAL A 97 7.18 1.58 3.76
CA VAL A 97 8.35 1.56 4.66
C VAL A 97 9.52 0.96 3.89
N ALA A 98 10.66 1.64 3.91
CA ALA A 98 11.87 1.15 3.28
C ALA A 98 12.36 -0.12 4.00
N ALA A 99 13.13 -0.95 3.28
CA ALA A 99 13.59 -2.23 3.82
C ALA A 99 14.36 -2.09 5.13
N ASP A 100 15.09 -0.99 5.29
CA ASP A 100 15.88 -0.72 6.50
C ASP A 100 15.19 0.26 7.46
N SER A 101 13.93 0.58 7.19
CA SER A 101 13.12 1.52 7.97
C SER A 101 13.64 2.96 7.97
N SER A 102 14.53 3.30 7.04
CA SER A 102 14.98 4.69 6.91
C SER A 102 13.86 5.54 6.30
N PRO A 103 13.89 6.86 6.52
CA PRO A 103 12.90 7.75 5.91
C PRO A 103 12.92 7.65 4.39
N ILE A 104 11.72 7.70 3.79
CA ILE A 104 11.58 7.62 2.34
C ILE A 104 11.58 9.01 1.75
N HIS A 105 12.49 9.24 0.80
CA HIS A 105 12.50 10.43 -0.02
C HIS A 105 12.05 10.03 -1.41
N TYR A 106 11.23 10.84 -2.06
CA TYR A 106 10.71 10.45 -3.36
C TYR A 106 10.68 11.63 -4.33
N GLU A 107 10.64 11.28 -5.59
CA GLU A 107 10.52 12.23 -6.69
C GLU A 107 9.35 11.77 -7.56
N LEU A 108 8.48 12.69 -7.92
CA LEU A 108 7.36 12.38 -8.80
C LEU A 108 7.84 12.40 -10.24
N VAL A 109 7.57 11.32 -10.96
CA VAL A 109 7.94 11.18 -12.36
C VAL A 109 6.73 10.72 -13.17
N GLU A 110 6.76 10.92 -14.50
CA GLU A 110 5.64 10.54 -15.35
C GLU A 110 5.66 9.06 -15.70
N GLU A 111 6.85 8.48 -15.86
CA GLU A 111 7.00 7.08 -16.24
C GLU A 111 8.07 6.42 -15.40
N LEU A 112 7.89 5.14 -15.15
CA LEU A 112 8.85 4.31 -14.45
C LEU A 112 9.56 3.39 -15.44
N ASN A 113 10.76 2.93 -15.08
CA ASN A 113 11.49 1.98 -15.89
C ASN A 113 10.76 0.64 -15.90
N GLU A 114 10.77 -0.03 -17.05
CA GLU A 114 10.20 -1.36 -17.15
C GLU A 114 11.10 -2.38 -16.47
N THR A 115 10.48 -3.46 -16.01
CA THR A 115 11.18 -4.58 -15.39
C THR A 115 10.56 -5.88 -15.87
N THR A 116 11.23 -6.99 -15.61
CA THR A 116 10.69 -8.30 -15.96
C THR A 116 9.42 -8.64 -15.20
N ARG A 117 9.25 -8.09 -13.99
CA ARG A 117 8.03 -8.30 -13.21
C ARG A 117 6.90 -7.40 -13.70
N GLY A 118 7.23 -6.19 -14.12
CA GLY A 118 6.25 -5.23 -14.61
C GLY A 118 5.15 -5.00 -13.58
N SER A 119 3.89 -5.16 -14.00
CA SER A 119 2.74 -4.97 -13.15
C SER A 119 2.19 -6.27 -12.56
N GLY A 120 2.96 -7.36 -12.65
CA GLY A 120 2.57 -8.62 -12.02
C GLY A 120 2.40 -8.42 -10.52
N GLY A 121 1.27 -8.82 -9.98
CA GLY A 121 0.92 -8.55 -8.60
C GLY A 121 0.59 -9.82 -7.84
N PHE A 122 -0.47 -9.75 -7.08
CA PHE A 122 -0.88 -10.81 -6.17
C PHE A 122 -0.93 -12.17 -6.86
N GLY A 123 -0.06 -13.08 -6.43
CA GLY A 123 -0.02 -14.43 -6.93
C GLY A 123 0.63 -14.62 -8.29
N SER A 124 1.12 -13.57 -8.93
CA SER A 124 1.69 -13.68 -10.28
C SER A 124 2.94 -14.55 -10.33
N THR A 125 3.68 -14.62 -9.25
CA THR A 125 4.89 -15.43 -9.17
C THR A 125 4.70 -16.64 -8.26
N GLY A 126 3.55 -16.79 -7.74
CA GLY A 126 3.21 -17.93 -6.91
C GLY A 126 2.92 -19.12 -7.79
N LYS A 127 2.63 -19.99 -7.36
CA LYS A 127 2.26 -21.03 -8.25
C LYS A 127 1.48 -21.92 -7.61
#